data_65086cd4d4ed70f451860d7214bdddc3
#
_entry.id   65086cd4d4ed70f451860d7214bdddc3
#
_cell.length_a   1.000
_cell.length_b   1.000
_cell.length_c   1.000
_cell.angle_alpha   90.00
_cell.angle_beta   90.00
_cell.angle_gamma   90.00
#
_symmetry.space_group_name_H-M   'P 1'
#
loop_
_entity.id
_entity.type
_entity.pdbx_description
1 polymer ?
#
loop_
_entity_poly.entity_id
_entity_poly.type
_entity_poly.pdbx_seq_one_letter_code
_entity_poly.pdbx_strand_id
1 'polypeptide(L)'
;MLRVLLVDDEPFILRGMKELIDWKNEGFEIVGSAADGEEALLFLQNHDADLILADIKMPIMDGLELLRKLRISEKYRDIYFIILSGYADFQYAQEAIKYACNDYILKPVEKEKLVQALRKVRGLKNIELEKERETKKLENAYLSGKLISVIQGRSDPLTIEYVQQHIRLSEQVRYIEILIDGKNYEDDYEDSVKLANQKQLYSICKDYLQDDSQHCVMDVSIQEKVYDVGFILCRYMYESSDIKEYLGDFIKYLREILGLPVIMIVGKEVK
;
A
#
# COMPACT_ATOMS: atom_id res chain seq x y z
N MET A 1 4.65 -10.58 -5.91
CA MET A 1 4.00 -11.86 -6.29
C MET A 1 2.99 -12.22 -5.20
N LEU A 2 1.87 -12.84 -5.57
CA LEU A 2 0.89 -13.35 -4.61
C LEU A 2 1.33 -14.72 -4.10
N ARG A 3 1.25 -14.92 -2.78
CA ARG A 3 1.69 -16.14 -2.10
C ARG A 3 0.56 -17.17 -2.10
N VAL A 4 0.86 -18.38 -2.55
CA VAL A 4 -0.11 -19.47 -2.71
C VAL A 4 0.18 -20.61 -1.76
N LEU A 5 -0.82 -21.04 -1.01
CA LEU A 5 -0.81 -22.29 -0.24
C LEU A 5 -1.65 -23.34 -1.01
N LEU A 6 -1.05 -24.48 -1.28
CA LEU A 6 -1.74 -25.65 -1.87
C LEU A 6 -2.19 -26.60 -0.76
N VAL A 7 -3.45 -27.05 -0.80
CA VAL A 7 -3.99 -27.93 0.22
C VAL A 7 -4.68 -29.13 -0.43
N ASP A 8 -4.11 -30.31 -0.28
CA ASP A 8 -4.61 -31.56 -0.88
C ASP A 8 -3.96 -32.75 -0.14
N ASP A 9 -4.74 -33.75 0.22
CA ASP A 9 -4.24 -34.94 0.93
C ASP A 9 -3.46 -35.90 0.02
N GLU A 10 -3.49 -35.70 -1.29
CA GLU A 10 -2.75 -36.48 -2.27
C GLU A 10 -1.41 -35.80 -2.65
N PRO A 11 -0.24 -36.33 -2.19
CA PRO A 11 1.05 -35.71 -2.51
C PRO A 11 1.37 -35.63 -4.00
N PHE A 12 0.80 -36.54 -4.80
CA PHE A 12 0.98 -36.52 -6.26
C PHE A 12 0.24 -35.35 -6.92
N ILE A 13 -0.96 -34.99 -6.40
CA ILE A 13 -1.71 -33.83 -6.86
C ILE A 13 -0.96 -32.55 -6.53
N LEU A 14 -0.45 -32.42 -5.30
CA LEU A 14 0.37 -31.27 -4.90
C LEU A 14 1.60 -31.12 -5.79
N ARG A 15 2.28 -32.19 -6.14
CA ARG A 15 3.43 -32.16 -7.05
C ARG A 15 3.00 -31.75 -8.45
N GLY A 16 1.96 -32.37 -8.98
CA GLY A 16 1.42 -32.05 -10.30
C GLY A 16 1.00 -30.59 -10.41
N MET A 17 0.36 -30.05 -9.39
CA MET A 17 -0.04 -28.63 -9.33
C MET A 17 1.17 -27.70 -9.37
N LYS A 18 2.27 -28.02 -8.68
CA LYS A 18 3.51 -27.21 -8.70
C LYS A 18 4.14 -27.14 -10.09
N GLU A 19 3.99 -28.19 -10.89
CA GLU A 19 4.58 -28.32 -12.23
C GLU A 19 3.61 -27.93 -13.37
N LEU A 20 2.32 -27.79 -13.10
CA LEU A 20 1.26 -27.59 -14.10
C LEU A 20 1.43 -26.29 -14.91
N ILE A 21 1.88 -25.23 -14.25
CA ILE A 21 2.06 -23.89 -14.83
C ILE A 21 3.35 -23.25 -14.35
N ASP A 22 3.79 -22.22 -15.04
CA ASP A 22 4.82 -21.31 -14.55
C ASP A 22 4.18 -20.26 -13.61
N TRP A 23 4.14 -20.58 -12.33
CA TRP A 23 3.52 -19.75 -11.28
C TRP A 23 4.11 -18.35 -11.24
N LYS A 24 5.43 -18.24 -11.38
CA LYS A 24 6.13 -16.93 -11.33
C LYS A 24 5.74 -16.03 -12.50
N ASN A 25 5.62 -16.60 -13.69
CA ASN A 25 5.18 -15.85 -14.87
C ASN A 25 3.72 -15.38 -14.75
N GLU A 26 2.87 -16.14 -14.06
CA GLU A 26 1.50 -15.71 -13.76
C GLU A 26 1.41 -14.74 -12.55
N GLY A 27 2.53 -14.43 -11.89
CA GLY A 27 2.62 -13.47 -10.78
C GLY A 27 2.36 -14.07 -9.40
N PHE A 28 2.51 -15.41 -9.25
CA PHE A 28 2.28 -16.16 -8.03
C PHE A 28 3.54 -16.90 -7.56
N GLU A 29 3.59 -17.18 -6.27
CA GLU A 29 4.65 -17.99 -5.65
C GLU A 29 4.03 -19.00 -4.69
N ILE A 30 4.35 -20.29 -4.85
CA ILE A 30 3.91 -21.31 -3.91
C ILE A 30 4.79 -21.24 -2.66
N VAL A 31 4.20 -20.85 -1.53
CA VAL A 31 4.89 -20.67 -0.25
C VAL A 31 4.81 -21.89 0.64
N GLY A 32 3.91 -22.83 0.36
CA GLY A 32 3.75 -24.04 1.12
C GLY A 32 2.72 -24.98 0.54
N SER A 33 2.60 -26.14 1.21
CA SER A 33 1.52 -27.10 0.98
C SER A 33 1.12 -27.74 2.31
N ALA A 34 -0.14 -28.14 2.41
CA ALA A 34 -0.74 -28.81 3.56
C ALA A 34 -1.55 -30.02 3.09
N ALA A 35 -1.69 -31.05 3.93
CA ALA A 35 -2.44 -32.26 3.61
C ALA A 35 -3.93 -32.19 4.00
N ASP A 36 -4.32 -31.21 4.82
CA ASP A 36 -5.68 -30.99 5.25
C ASP A 36 -5.90 -29.55 5.74
N GLY A 37 -7.14 -29.23 6.11
CA GLY A 37 -7.48 -27.89 6.57
C GLY A 37 -6.88 -27.51 7.93
N GLU A 38 -6.58 -28.45 8.83
CA GLU A 38 -5.92 -28.15 10.11
C GLU A 38 -4.45 -27.79 9.90
N GLU A 39 -3.75 -28.55 9.06
CA GLU A 39 -2.37 -28.26 8.70
C GLU A 39 -2.28 -26.91 7.97
N ALA A 40 -3.26 -26.58 7.09
CA ALA A 40 -3.35 -25.29 6.44
C ALA A 40 -3.52 -24.13 7.44
N LEU A 41 -4.39 -24.27 8.46
CA LEU A 41 -4.54 -23.27 9.51
C LEU A 41 -3.28 -23.12 10.36
N LEU A 42 -2.59 -24.24 10.66
CA LEU A 42 -1.32 -24.21 11.39
C LEU A 42 -0.24 -23.49 10.59
N PHE A 43 -0.17 -23.72 9.27
CA PHE A 43 0.73 -22.99 8.37
C PHE A 43 0.50 -21.48 8.43
N LEU A 44 -0.76 -21.04 8.38
CA LEU A 44 -1.14 -19.63 8.42
C LEU A 44 -0.85 -18.92 9.74
N GLN A 45 -0.60 -19.65 10.83
CA GLN A 45 -0.17 -19.03 12.09
C GLN A 45 1.25 -18.43 11.99
N ASN A 46 2.12 -19.05 11.19
CA ASN A 46 3.53 -18.70 11.10
C ASN A 46 3.94 -18.12 9.73
N HIS A 47 3.09 -18.26 8.73
CA HIS A 47 3.34 -17.82 7.36
C HIS A 47 2.11 -17.14 6.78
N ASP A 48 2.33 -16.20 5.89
CA ASP A 48 1.24 -15.54 5.19
C ASP A 48 0.97 -16.21 3.85
N ALA A 49 -0.30 -16.27 3.46
CA ALA A 49 -0.74 -16.62 2.13
C ALA A 49 -1.80 -15.62 1.65
N ASP A 50 -1.76 -15.31 0.36
CA ASP A 50 -2.73 -14.41 -0.29
C ASP A 50 -3.82 -15.20 -1.00
N LEU A 51 -3.52 -16.46 -1.38
CA LEU A 51 -4.43 -17.38 -2.06
C LEU A 51 -4.26 -18.80 -1.51
N ILE A 52 -5.36 -19.48 -1.32
CA ILE A 52 -5.40 -20.91 -1.02
C ILE A 52 -6.09 -21.65 -2.18
N LEU A 53 -5.44 -22.71 -2.67
CA LEU A 53 -6.07 -23.70 -3.55
C LEU A 53 -6.25 -24.98 -2.73
N ALA A 54 -7.49 -25.37 -2.47
CA ALA A 54 -7.79 -26.51 -1.61
C ALA A 54 -8.67 -27.52 -2.30
N ASP A 55 -8.37 -28.81 -2.10
CA ASP A 55 -9.33 -29.88 -2.38
C ASP A 55 -10.52 -29.78 -1.41
N ILE A 56 -11.68 -30.27 -1.84
CA ILE A 56 -12.85 -30.36 -0.97
C ILE A 56 -12.67 -31.50 0.01
N LYS A 57 -12.38 -32.71 -0.48
CA LYS A 57 -12.37 -33.92 0.33
C LYS A 57 -10.98 -34.20 0.86
N MET A 58 -10.77 -33.84 2.10
CA MET A 58 -9.54 -34.13 2.83
C MET A 58 -9.87 -34.71 4.21
N PRO A 59 -8.96 -35.50 4.80
CA PRO A 59 -9.13 -36.00 6.16
C PRO A 59 -9.12 -34.84 7.17
N ILE A 60 -9.55 -35.11 8.40
CA ILE A 60 -9.50 -34.21 9.56
C ILE A 60 -10.38 -32.96 9.36
N MET A 61 -10.03 -32.09 8.41
CA MET A 61 -10.78 -30.87 8.06
C MET A 61 -10.84 -30.73 6.54
N ASP A 62 -12.04 -30.75 6.00
CA ASP A 62 -12.29 -30.58 4.58
C ASP A 62 -12.12 -29.13 4.09
N GLY A 63 -12.06 -28.94 2.75
CA GLY A 63 -11.82 -27.63 2.16
C GLY A 63 -12.93 -26.62 2.39
N LEU A 64 -14.18 -27.06 2.54
CA LEU A 64 -15.32 -26.17 2.82
C LEU A 64 -15.33 -25.72 4.29
N GLU A 65 -14.99 -26.62 5.20
CA GLU A 65 -14.82 -26.26 6.61
C GLU A 65 -13.61 -25.30 6.81
N LEU A 66 -12.52 -25.54 6.11
CA LEU A 66 -11.37 -24.61 6.08
C LEU A 66 -11.84 -23.21 5.60
N LEU A 67 -12.51 -23.14 4.45
CA LEU A 67 -13.03 -21.88 3.91
C LEU A 67 -13.93 -21.16 4.91
N ARG A 68 -14.86 -21.87 5.54
CA ARG A 68 -15.76 -21.33 6.56
C ARG A 68 -14.99 -20.74 7.75
N LYS A 69 -13.98 -21.47 8.28
CA LYS A 69 -13.16 -20.98 9.39
C LYS A 69 -12.37 -19.73 9.02
N LEU A 70 -11.83 -19.67 7.82
CA LEU A 70 -11.12 -18.47 7.33
C LEU A 70 -12.06 -17.26 7.26
N ARG A 71 -13.28 -17.40 6.75
CA ARG A 71 -14.24 -16.29 6.63
C ARG A 71 -14.74 -15.73 7.95
N ILE A 72 -14.75 -16.54 9.01
CA ILE A 72 -15.11 -16.10 10.37
C ILE A 72 -13.94 -15.38 11.06
N SER A 73 -12.71 -15.67 10.66
CA SER A 73 -11.50 -15.08 11.26
C SER A 73 -11.26 -13.68 10.73
N GLU A 74 -11.14 -12.68 11.60
CA GLU A 74 -10.76 -11.32 11.21
C GLU A 74 -9.38 -11.26 10.50
N LYS A 75 -8.47 -12.14 10.90
CA LYS A 75 -7.10 -12.19 10.33
C LYS A 75 -7.04 -12.79 8.93
N TYR A 76 -7.89 -13.77 8.63
CA TYR A 76 -7.76 -14.60 7.42
C TYR A 76 -8.92 -14.46 6.44
N ARG A 77 -9.95 -13.68 6.77
CA ARG A 77 -11.19 -13.57 5.98
C ARG A 77 -10.97 -13.07 4.55
N ASP A 78 -9.90 -12.32 4.32
CA ASP A 78 -9.61 -11.67 3.03
C ASP A 78 -8.66 -12.51 2.14
N ILE A 79 -8.23 -13.70 2.61
CA ILE A 79 -7.46 -14.64 1.79
C ILE A 79 -8.33 -15.14 0.65
N TYR A 80 -7.84 -15.03 -0.59
CA TYR A 80 -8.51 -15.60 -1.76
C TYR A 80 -8.55 -17.11 -1.65
N PHE A 81 -9.65 -17.72 -2.12
CA PHE A 81 -9.84 -19.15 -1.99
C PHE A 81 -10.38 -19.73 -3.29
N ILE A 82 -9.69 -20.74 -3.83
CA ILE A 82 -10.13 -21.52 -4.99
C ILE A 82 -10.30 -22.96 -4.53
N ILE A 83 -11.45 -23.53 -4.83
CA ILE A 83 -11.74 -24.94 -4.55
C ILE A 83 -11.39 -25.78 -5.76
N LEU A 84 -10.70 -26.91 -5.49
CA LEU A 84 -10.47 -27.99 -6.44
C LEU A 84 -11.38 -29.15 -6.06
N SER A 85 -12.12 -29.75 -7.00
CA SER A 85 -13.05 -30.83 -6.70
C SER A 85 -13.09 -31.90 -7.75
N GLY A 86 -13.02 -33.13 -7.32
CA GLY A 86 -13.27 -34.30 -8.18
C GLY A 86 -14.75 -34.57 -8.47
N TYR A 87 -15.67 -33.82 -7.86
CA TYR A 87 -17.09 -34.05 -7.95
C TYR A 87 -17.80 -32.82 -8.50
N ALA A 88 -18.62 -33.03 -9.53
CA ALA A 88 -19.55 -32.04 -10.02
C ALA A 88 -20.82 -32.00 -9.12
N ASP A 89 -20.61 -31.89 -7.79
CA ASP A 89 -21.71 -31.86 -6.85
C ASP A 89 -22.18 -30.42 -6.66
N PHE A 90 -23.41 -30.18 -7.03
CA PHE A 90 -24.03 -28.86 -6.95
C PHE A 90 -24.10 -28.32 -5.50
N GLN A 91 -24.22 -29.20 -4.52
CA GLN A 91 -24.27 -28.79 -3.10
C GLN A 91 -22.97 -28.17 -2.63
N TYR A 92 -21.83 -28.77 -2.99
CA TYR A 92 -20.52 -28.22 -2.65
C TYR A 92 -20.26 -26.88 -3.33
N ALA A 93 -20.64 -26.75 -4.60
CA ALA A 93 -20.51 -25.48 -5.30
C ALA A 93 -21.39 -24.37 -4.69
N GLN A 94 -22.61 -24.72 -4.30
CA GLN A 94 -23.52 -23.78 -3.64
C GLN A 94 -22.99 -23.33 -2.27
N GLU A 95 -22.44 -24.24 -1.50
CA GLU A 95 -21.84 -23.91 -0.20
C GLU A 95 -20.56 -23.08 -0.36
N ALA A 96 -19.72 -23.39 -1.31
CA ALA A 96 -18.53 -22.61 -1.65
C ALA A 96 -18.89 -21.15 -2.00
N ILE A 97 -19.92 -20.94 -2.81
CA ILE A 97 -20.42 -19.59 -3.15
C ILE A 97 -20.91 -18.85 -1.91
N LYS A 98 -21.65 -19.53 -1.02
CA LYS A 98 -22.16 -18.94 0.24
C LYS A 98 -21.05 -18.39 1.12
N TYR A 99 -19.88 -19.03 1.12
CA TYR A 99 -18.71 -18.59 1.87
C TYR A 99 -17.72 -17.78 1.02
N ALA A 100 -18.17 -17.18 -0.07
CA ALA A 100 -17.36 -16.30 -0.93
C ALA A 100 -16.06 -16.97 -1.42
N CYS A 101 -16.17 -18.21 -1.94
CA CYS A 101 -15.12 -18.81 -2.74
C CYS A 101 -14.90 -17.99 -4.02
N ASN A 102 -13.66 -17.74 -4.39
CA ASN A 102 -13.33 -16.92 -5.56
C ASN A 102 -13.49 -17.68 -6.87
N ASP A 103 -13.25 -18.99 -6.84
CA ASP A 103 -13.46 -19.88 -7.99
C ASP A 103 -13.60 -21.35 -7.56
N TYR A 104 -14.15 -22.17 -8.47
CA TYR A 104 -14.40 -23.59 -8.28
C TYR A 104 -13.96 -24.35 -9.52
N ILE A 105 -12.93 -25.18 -9.41
CA ILE A 105 -12.31 -25.89 -10.54
C ILE A 105 -12.52 -27.39 -10.37
N LEU A 106 -13.07 -28.03 -11.41
CA LEU A 106 -13.22 -29.48 -11.42
C LEU A 106 -11.90 -30.18 -11.75
N LYS A 107 -11.58 -31.25 -11.00
CA LYS A 107 -10.48 -32.17 -11.32
C LYS A 107 -10.90 -33.09 -12.50
N PRO A 108 -10.02 -33.42 -13.46
CA PRO A 108 -8.61 -33.05 -13.47
C PRO A 108 -8.42 -31.56 -13.77
N VAL A 109 -7.48 -30.92 -13.03
CA VAL A 109 -7.23 -29.49 -13.17
C VAL A 109 -6.56 -29.22 -14.52
N GLU A 110 -7.29 -28.56 -15.41
CA GLU A 110 -6.78 -28.12 -16.70
C GLU A 110 -5.96 -26.83 -16.55
N LYS A 111 -4.81 -26.75 -17.23
CA LYS A 111 -3.91 -25.59 -17.18
C LYS A 111 -4.63 -24.27 -17.45
N GLU A 112 -5.45 -24.23 -18.51
CA GLU A 112 -6.17 -23.06 -18.97
C GLU A 112 -7.16 -22.55 -17.91
N LYS A 113 -7.88 -23.46 -17.26
CA LYS A 113 -8.84 -23.12 -16.20
C LYS A 113 -8.15 -22.58 -14.97
N LEU A 114 -7.02 -23.19 -14.57
CA LEU A 114 -6.23 -22.71 -13.45
C LEU A 114 -5.68 -21.31 -13.72
N VAL A 115 -5.07 -21.09 -14.89
CA VAL A 115 -4.53 -19.78 -15.27
C VAL A 115 -5.64 -18.72 -15.29
N GLN A 116 -6.82 -19.04 -15.80
CA GLN A 116 -7.96 -18.12 -15.82
C GLN A 116 -8.40 -17.73 -14.41
N ALA A 117 -8.51 -18.68 -13.49
CA ALA A 117 -8.88 -18.43 -12.09
C ALA A 117 -7.82 -17.59 -11.38
N LEU A 118 -6.53 -17.86 -11.59
CA LEU A 118 -5.43 -17.09 -11.04
C LEU A 118 -5.43 -15.64 -11.55
N ARG A 119 -5.66 -15.42 -12.84
CA ARG A 119 -5.76 -14.07 -13.43
C ARG A 119 -6.93 -13.28 -12.86
N LYS A 120 -8.07 -13.95 -12.59
CA LYS A 120 -9.21 -13.34 -11.91
C LYS A 120 -8.84 -12.88 -10.50
N VAL A 121 -8.17 -13.72 -9.70
CA VAL A 121 -7.69 -13.36 -8.36
C VAL A 121 -6.71 -12.19 -8.43
N ARG A 122 -5.73 -12.22 -9.32
CA ARG A 122 -4.78 -11.12 -9.53
C ARG A 122 -5.49 -9.80 -9.90
N GLY A 123 -6.51 -9.87 -10.76
CA GLY A 123 -7.32 -8.70 -11.12
C GLY A 123 -8.05 -8.11 -9.91
N LEU A 124 -8.66 -8.95 -9.07
CA LEU A 124 -9.31 -8.51 -7.83
C LEU A 124 -8.32 -7.84 -6.86
N LYS A 125 -7.13 -8.43 -6.69
CA LYS A 125 -6.09 -7.85 -5.82
C LYS A 125 -5.58 -6.50 -6.33
N ASN A 126 -5.42 -6.35 -7.63
CA ASN A 126 -5.01 -5.07 -8.22
C ASN A 126 -6.06 -3.97 -7.97
N ILE A 127 -7.35 -4.29 -8.13
CA ILE A 127 -8.45 -3.35 -7.85
C ILE A 127 -8.47 -2.95 -6.37
N GLU A 128 -8.24 -3.90 -5.46
CA GLU A 128 -8.15 -3.64 -4.02
C GLU A 128 -6.98 -2.69 -3.70
N LEU A 129 -5.79 -2.98 -4.21
CA LEU A 129 -4.59 -2.14 -4.04
C LEU A 129 -4.77 -0.73 -4.63
N GLU A 130 -5.45 -0.60 -5.76
CA GLU A 130 -5.74 0.70 -6.35
C GLU A 130 -6.70 1.51 -5.46
N LYS A 131 -7.77 0.89 -4.95
CA LYS A 131 -8.69 1.53 -4.00
C LYS A 131 -8.00 1.96 -2.71
N GLU A 132 -7.14 1.11 -2.14
CA GLU A 132 -6.35 1.47 -0.96
C GLU A 132 -5.44 2.67 -1.22
N ARG A 133 -4.78 2.70 -2.39
CA ARG A 133 -3.93 3.83 -2.81
C ARG A 133 -4.73 5.13 -2.99
N GLU A 134 -5.91 5.04 -3.61
CA GLU A 134 -6.79 6.20 -3.77
C GLU A 134 -7.31 6.71 -2.43
N THR A 135 -7.76 5.82 -1.55
CA THR A 135 -8.20 6.19 -0.20
C THR A 135 -7.08 6.88 0.57
N LYS A 136 -5.87 6.29 0.57
CA LYS A 136 -4.71 6.88 1.22
C LYS A 136 -4.31 8.24 0.64
N LYS A 137 -4.43 8.43 -0.68
CA LYS A 137 -4.21 9.75 -1.31
C LYS A 137 -5.22 10.79 -0.83
N LEU A 138 -6.51 10.42 -0.73
CA LEU A 138 -7.55 11.31 -0.25
C LEU A 138 -7.36 11.67 1.22
N GLU A 139 -7.02 10.71 2.07
CA GLU A 139 -6.71 10.93 3.49
C GLU A 139 -5.53 11.89 3.65
N ASN A 140 -4.45 11.68 2.90
CA ASN A 140 -3.28 12.56 2.93
C ASN A 140 -3.61 13.98 2.45
N ALA A 141 -4.39 14.12 1.38
CA ALA A 141 -4.81 15.42 0.88
C ALA A 141 -5.70 16.15 1.91
N TYR A 142 -6.61 15.43 2.55
CA TYR A 142 -7.47 15.98 3.61
C TYR A 142 -6.65 16.44 4.81
N LEU A 143 -5.72 15.60 5.30
CA LEU A 143 -4.83 15.91 6.41
C LEU A 143 -3.95 17.14 6.09
N SER A 144 -3.37 17.19 4.89
CA SER A 144 -2.58 18.35 4.43
C SER A 144 -3.40 19.64 4.43
N GLY A 145 -4.63 19.61 3.92
CA GLY A 145 -5.52 20.77 3.93
C GLY A 145 -5.86 21.24 5.35
N LYS A 146 -6.11 20.31 6.28
CA LYS A 146 -6.34 20.61 7.69
C LYS A 146 -5.11 21.22 8.37
N LEU A 147 -3.94 20.65 8.09
CA LEU A 147 -2.67 21.14 8.63
C LEU A 147 -2.35 22.56 8.16
N ILE A 148 -2.55 22.85 6.87
CA ILE A 148 -2.40 24.21 6.31
C ILE A 148 -3.33 25.18 7.04
N SER A 149 -4.58 24.80 7.28
CA SER A 149 -5.54 25.62 8.03
C SER A 149 -5.06 25.95 9.46
N VAL A 150 -4.44 24.96 10.13
CA VAL A 150 -3.83 25.15 11.46
C VAL A 150 -2.65 26.12 11.39
N ILE A 151 -1.73 25.93 10.45
CA ILE A 151 -0.55 26.79 10.26
C ILE A 151 -0.97 28.25 9.97
N GLN A 152 -2.05 28.45 9.23
CA GLN A 152 -2.57 29.79 8.93
C GLN A 152 -3.37 30.43 10.07
N GLY A 153 -3.57 29.73 11.17
CA GLY A 153 -4.39 30.21 12.29
C GLY A 153 -5.89 30.33 11.96
N ARG A 154 -6.37 29.61 10.95
CA ARG A 154 -7.77 29.61 10.48
C ARG A 154 -8.50 28.31 10.84
N SER A 155 -8.09 27.67 11.92
CA SER A 155 -8.63 26.38 12.34
C SER A 155 -9.53 26.51 13.57
N ASP A 156 -10.55 25.65 13.62
CA ASP A 156 -11.35 25.41 14.82
C ASP A 156 -10.68 24.35 15.73
N PRO A 157 -11.14 24.22 17.01
CA PRO A 157 -10.57 23.24 17.93
C PRO A 157 -10.62 21.78 17.44
N LEU A 158 -11.67 21.38 16.71
CA LEU A 158 -11.82 20.03 16.19
C LEU A 158 -10.78 19.75 15.08
N THR A 159 -10.48 20.73 14.26
CA THR A 159 -9.43 20.63 13.24
C THR A 159 -8.06 20.46 13.90
N ILE A 160 -7.77 21.19 14.97
CA ILE A 160 -6.51 21.05 15.73
C ILE A 160 -6.41 19.65 16.34
N GLU A 161 -7.46 19.19 16.99
CA GLU A 161 -7.51 17.84 17.58
C GLU A 161 -7.32 16.77 16.51
N TYR A 162 -7.98 16.88 15.36
CA TYR A 162 -7.82 15.95 14.25
C TYR A 162 -6.37 15.86 13.78
N VAL A 163 -5.71 17.01 13.56
CA VAL A 163 -4.30 17.05 13.14
C VAL A 163 -3.40 16.41 14.20
N GLN A 164 -3.59 16.70 15.47
CA GLN A 164 -2.81 16.12 16.56
C GLN A 164 -2.94 14.61 16.67
N GLN A 165 -4.11 14.05 16.34
CA GLN A 165 -4.33 12.59 16.35
C GLN A 165 -3.67 11.88 15.17
N HIS A 166 -3.49 12.55 14.04
CA HIS A 166 -2.98 11.94 12.79
C HIS A 166 -1.52 12.26 12.48
N ILE A 167 -0.96 13.27 13.11
CA ILE A 167 0.44 13.66 12.95
C ILE A 167 1.16 13.50 14.29
N ARG A 168 2.15 12.63 14.34
CA ARG A 168 3.03 12.52 15.50
C ARG A 168 4.08 13.63 15.45
N LEU A 169 3.75 14.77 16.02
CA LEU A 169 4.73 15.84 16.18
C LEU A 169 5.64 15.52 17.38
N SER A 170 6.92 15.78 17.26
CA SER A 170 7.85 15.81 18.40
C SER A 170 7.60 17.08 19.22
N GLU A 171 8.12 17.13 20.45
CA GLU A 171 7.99 18.31 21.30
C GLU A 171 8.61 19.59 20.71
N GLN A 172 9.50 19.43 19.71
CA GLN A 172 10.18 20.53 19.04
C GLN A 172 10.07 20.35 17.53
N VAL A 173 9.38 21.27 16.88
CA VAL A 173 9.12 21.24 15.44
C VAL A 173 9.46 22.57 14.79
N ARG A 174 9.82 22.54 13.51
CA ARG A 174 9.98 23.72 12.66
C ARG A 174 9.17 23.54 11.39
N TYR A 175 8.53 24.59 10.94
CA TYR A 175 7.95 24.64 9.61
C TYR A 175 9.02 25.02 8.61
N ILE A 176 9.15 24.26 7.55
CA ILE A 176 10.09 24.49 6.45
C ILE A 176 9.26 24.69 5.18
N GLU A 177 9.59 25.72 4.44
CA GLU A 177 9.00 26.03 3.14
C GLU A 177 10.07 26.05 2.08
N ILE A 178 9.82 25.37 0.97
CA ILE A 178 10.76 25.26 -0.15
C ILE A 178 10.04 25.80 -1.39
N LEU A 179 10.70 26.75 -2.04
CA LEU A 179 10.20 27.35 -3.28
C LEU A 179 11.27 27.32 -4.36
N ILE A 180 10.83 27.24 -5.59
CA ILE A 180 11.69 27.39 -6.75
C ILE A 180 11.86 28.89 -7.00
N ASP A 181 13.12 29.39 -7.08
CA ASP A 181 13.39 30.82 -7.27
C ASP A 181 12.88 31.30 -8.63
N GLY A 182 11.76 32.01 -8.60
CA GLY A 182 11.06 32.52 -9.79
C GLY A 182 11.80 33.64 -10.53
N LYS A 183 12.91 34.19 -9.96
CA LYS A 183 13.68 35.26 -10.62
C LYS A 183 14.38 34.81 -11.91
N ASN A 184 14.55 33.51 -12.06
CA ASN A 184 15.12 32.88 -13.26
C ASN A 184 14.05 32.24 -14.18
N TYR A 185 12.77 32.28 -13.78
CA TYR A 185 11.68 32.02 -14.71
C TYR A 185 11.45 33.30 -15.51
N GLU A 186 11.87 33.34 -16.77
CA GLU A 186 11.42 34.34 -17.70
C GLU A 186 9.88 34.36 -17.65
N ASP A 187 9.26 35.53 -17.77
CA ASP A 187 7.79 35.70 -17.63
C ASP A 187 6.94 34.84 -18.59
N ASP A 188 7.59 34.15 -19.55
CA ASP A 188 7.00 33.31 -20.58
C ASP A 188 6.90 31.81 -20.24
N TYR A 189 7.30 31.35 -19.02
CA TYR A 189 7.10 29.94 -18.67
C TYR A 189 5.61 29.66 -18.47
N GLU A 190 5.06 28.75 -19.31
CA GLU A 190 3.68 28.27 -19.18
C GLU A 190 3.42 27.72 -17.76
N ASP A 191 2.24 28.01 -17.22
CA ASP A 191 1.81 27.49 -15.90
C ASP A 191 1.90 25.95 -15.79
N SER A 192 1.81 25.25 -16.93
CA SER A 192 2.01 23.81 -17.05
C SER A 192 3.41 23.35 -16.62
N VAL A 193 4.47 24.11 -16.95
CA VAL A 193 5.87 23.78 -16.60
C VAL A 193 6.09 24.08 -15.12
N LYS A 194 5.55 25.17 -14.60
CA LYS A 194 5.64 25.52 -13.17
C LYS A 194 4.97 24.45 -12.32
N LEU A 195 3.80 23.97 -12.73
CA LEU A 195 3.08 22.90 -12.06
C LEU A 195 3.84 21.54 -12.13
N ALA A 196 4.48 21.25 -13.26
CA ALA A 196 5.30 20.04 -13.40
C ALA A 196 6.51 20.06 -12.47
N ASN A 197 7.21 21.20 -12.38
CA ASN A 197 8.35 21.40 -11.49
C ASN A 197 7.94 21.32 -10.02
N GLN A 198 6.80 21.87 -9.64
CA GLN A 198 6.25 21.75 -8.28
C GLN A 198 5.95 20.29 -7.92
N LYS A 199 5.29 19.55 -8.81
CA LYS A 199 5.01 18.13 -8.58
C LYS A 199 6.30 17.32 -8.42
N GLN A 200 7.34 17.66 -9.19
CA GLN A 200 8.64 17.04 -9.08
C GLN A 200 9.30 17.40 -7.74
N LEU A 201 9.31 18.66 -7.34
CA LEU A 201 9.80 19.12 -6.05
C LEU A 201 9.09 18.41 -4.90
N TYR A 202 7.76 18.33 -4.94
CA TYR A 202 6.95 17.63 -3.94
C TYR A 202 7.33 16.14 -3.84
N SER A 203 7.48 15.45 -4.96
CA SER A 203 7.89 14.03 -4.99
C SER A 203 9.27 13.84 -4.38
N ILE A 204 10.23 14.68 -4.74
CA ILE A 204 11.60 14.59 -4.22
C ILE A 204 11.64 14.86 -2.71
N CYS A 205 10.91 15.87 -2.24
CA CYS A 205 10.80 16.16 -0.80
C CYS A 205 10.21 14.97 -0.05
N LYS A 206 9.16 14.36 -0.59
CA LYS A 206 8.50 13.21 -0.01
C LYS A 206 9.41 11.99 0.07
N ASP A 207 10.13 11.69 -1.00
CA ASP A 207 11.07 10.57 -1.07
C ASP A 207 12.28 10.77 -0.15
N TYR A 208 12.83 11.98 -0.09
CA TYR A 208 13.97 12.29 0.78
C TYR A 208 13.60 12.23 2.25
N LEU A 209 12.46 12.78 2.62
CA LEU A 209 11.98 12.82 4.01
C LEU A 209 11.38 11.48 4.46
N GLN A 210 11.30 10.47 3.57
CA GLN A 210 10.68 9.18 3.84
C GLN A 210 9.31 9.35 4.51
N ASP A 211 8.43 10.11 3.83
CA ASP A 211 7.12 10.50 4.37
C ASP A 211 6.25 9.28 4.69
N ASP A 212 6.40 8.79 5.90
CA ASP A 212 5.61 7.71 6.52
C ASP A 212 4.51 8.24 7.43
N SER A 213 3.95 9.41 7.14
CA SER A 213 2.98 10.16 7.95
C SER A 213 3.53 10.89 9.18
N GLN A 214 4.83 10.84 9.44
CA GLN A 214 5.43 11.53 10.59
C GLN A 214 5.88 12.95 10.27
N HIS A 215 6.15 13.26 9.00
CA HIS A 215 6.75 14.52 8.57
C HIS A 215 5.82 15.44 7.78
N CYS A 216 4.70 14.95 7.34
CA CYS A 216 3.66 15.64 6.58
C CYS A 216 4.20 16.67 5.58
N VAL A 217 4.64 16.19 4.44
CA VAL A 217 4.98 17.04 3.29
C VAL A 217 3.67 17.52 2.65
N MET A 218 3.51 18.80 2.47
CA MET A 218 2.28 19.42 1.99
C MET A 218 2.54 20.40 0.85
N ASP A 219 1.59 20.46 -0.05
CA ASP A 219 1.53 21.51 -1.07
C ASP A 219 0.92 22.78 -0.42
N VAL A 220 1.74 23.80 -0.26
CA VAL A 220 1.34 25.05 0.41
C VAL A 220 0.97 26.16 -0.55
N SER A 221 0.84 25.89 -1.85
CA SER A 221 0.42 26.91 -2.82
C SER A 221 -0.97 27.46 -2.53
N ILE A 222 -1.00 28.48 -1.67
CA ILE A 222 -2.20 29.12 -1.12
C ILE A 222 -2.69 30.25 -2.03
N GLN A 223 -1.83 30.74 -2.90
CA GLN A 223 -2.15 31.79 -3.87
C GLN A 223 -1.86 31.30 -5.28
N GLU A 224 -2.73 31.62 -6.21
CA GLU A 224 -2.77 31.15 -7.61
C GLU A 224 -1.44 31.22 -8.41
N LYS A 225 -0.32 31.60 -7.81
CA LYS A 225 0.96 31.80 -8.50
C LYS A 225 2.20 31.37 -7.70
N VAL A 226 2.06 30.75 -6.55
CA VAL A 226 3.22 30.34 -5.73
C VAL A 226 3.24 28.82 -5.65
N TYR A 227 4.31 28.24 -6.16
CA TYR A 227 4.50 26.79 -6.26
C TYR A 227 5.47 26.32 -5.16
N ASP A 228 4.95 26.29 -3.92
CA ASP A 228 5.73 26.02 -2.73
C ASP A 228 5.41 24.65 -2.16
N VAL A 229 6.40 24.02 -1.55
CA VAL A 229 6.26 22.77 -0.81
C VAL A 229 6.65 23.03 0.64
N GLY A 230 5.72 22.79 1.55
CA GLY A 230 5.97 22.91 2.97
C GLY A 230 6.11 21.54 3.65
N PHE A 231 6.89 21.46 4.73
CA PHE A 231 6.91 20.30 5.59
C PHE A 231 7.25 20.68 7.03
N ILE A 232 6.91 19.76 7.94
CA ILE A 232 7.26 19.90 9.35
C ILE A 232 8.53 19.11 9.64
N LEU A 233 9.57 19.81 10.05
CA LEU A 233 10.83 19.22 10.49
C LEU A 233 10.76 18.97 12.00
N CYS A 234 10.82 17.69 12.38
CA CYS A 234 10.87 17.25 13.75
C CYS A 234 12.34 17.09 14.21
N ARG A 235 12.60 17.31 15.50
CA ARG A 235 13.97 17.27 16.04
C ARG A 235 14.69 15.93 15.84
N TYR A 236 13.98 14.82 15.93
CA TYR A 236 14.57 13.49 15.73
C TYR A 236 15.14 13.26 14.31
N MET A 237 14.73 14.05 13.32
CA MET A 237 15.24 13.94 11.94
C MET A 237 16.69 14.42 11.81
N TYR A 238 17.17 15.24 12.73
CA TYR A 238 18.52 15.81 12.72
C TYR A 238 19.24 15.70 14.07
N GLU A 239 18.80 14.79 14.95
CA GLU A 239 19.40 14.61 16.30
C GLU A 239 20.91 14.33 16.30
N SER A 240 21.42 13.72 15.23
CA SER A 240 22.84 13.38 15.06
C SER A 240 23.68 14.44 14.35
N SER A 241 23.08 15.53 13.84
CA SER A 241 23.73 16.58 13.07
C SER A 241 23.24 17.97 13.44
N ASP A 242 24.01 19.00 13.09
CA ASP A 242 23.52 20.38 13.17
C ASP A 242 22.40 20.56 12.13
N ILE A 243 21.31 21.22 12.52
CA ILE A 243 20.19 21.53 11.63
C ILE A 243 20.65 22.26 10.35
N LYS A 244 21.66 23.12 10.44
CA LYS A 244 22.21 23.84 9.29
C LYS A 244 22.89 22.91 8.29
N GLU A 245 23.63 21.92 8.80
CA GLU A 245 24.26 20.89 7.99
C GLU A 245 23.20 20.02 7.31
N TYR A 246 22.24 19.50 8.08
CA TYR A 246 21.14 18.68 7.55
C TYR A 246 20.36 19.39 6.44
N LEU A 247 19.91 20.63 6.69
CA LEU A 247 19.18 21.41 5.69
C LEU A 247 20.06 21.88 4.53
N GLY A 248 21.36 22.09 4.78
CA GLY A 248 22.34 22.40 3.75
C GLY A 248 22.54 21.26 2.76
N ASP A 249 22.64 20.05 3.24
CA ASP A 249 22.73 18.85 2.41
C ASP A 249 21.43 18.60 1.64
N PHE A 250 20.29 18.80 2.28
CA PHE A 250 18.99 18.66 1.64
C PHE A 250 18.77 19.66 0.50
N ILE A 251 19.08 20.93 0.70
CA ILE A 251 18.95 21.93 -0.38
C ILE A 251 19.90 21.68 -1.53
N LYS A 252 21.12 21.19 -1.23
CA LYS A 252 22.09 20.79 -2.25
C LYS A 252 21.56 19.63 -3.09
N TYR A 253 21.04 18.60 -2.44
CA TYR A 253 20.41 17.45 -3.08
C TYR A 253 19.25 17.88 -4.00
N LEU A 254 18.36 18.75 -3.51
CA LEU A 254 17.27 19.29 -4.30
C LEU A 254 17.73 20.00 -5.57
N ARG A 255 18.75 20.86 -5.45
CA ARG A 255 19.31 21.60 -6.59
C ARG A 255 19.97 20.69 -7.62
N GLU A 256 20.64 19.65 -7.17
CA GLU A 256 21.30 18.67 -8.05
C GLU A 256 20.27 17.89 -8.88
N ILE A 257 19.16 17.45 -8.26
CA ILE A 257 18.14 16.65 -8.96
C ILE A 257 17.24 17.50 -9.83
N LEU A 258 16.78 18.65 -9.32
CA LEU A 258 15.86 19.52 -10.07
C LEU A 258 16.57 20.29 -11.19
N GLY A 259 17.87 20.56 -11.04
CA GLY A 259 18.59 21.46 -11.95
C GLY A 259 18.08 22.93 -11.89
N LEU A 260 17.33 23.29 -10.85
CA LEU A 260 16.68 24.58 -10.67
C LEU A 260 17.16 25.24 -9.38
N PRO A 261 17.20 26.58 -9.32
CA PRO A 261 17.50 27.31 -8.10
C PRO A 261 16.34 27.16 -7.11
N VAL A 262 16.66 26.67 -5.92
CA VAL A 262 15.71 26.43 -4.84
C VAL A 262 16.06 27.30 -3.65
N ILE A 263 15.05 27.91 -3.05
CA ILE A 263 15.12 28.69 -1.80
C ILE A 263 14.43 27.90 -0.71
N MET A 264 15.05 27.83 0.47
CA MET A 264 14.47 27.20 1.65
C MET A 264 14.29 28.26 2.74
N ILE A 265 13.08 28.37 3.24
CA ILE A 265 12.69 29.22 4.36
C ILE A 265 12.52 28.34 5.59
N VAL A 266 13.27 28.67 6.65
CA VAL A 266 13.25 27.90 7.90
C VAL A 266 12.55 28.71 8.97
N GLY A 267 11.41 28.19 9.44
CA GLY A 267 10.65 28.77 10.52
C GLY A 267 11.35 28.66 11.88
N LYS A 268 10.85 29.42 12.86
CA LYS A 268 11.30 29.30 14.24
C LYS A 268 10.89 27.95 14.82
N GLU A 269 11.68 27.48 15.77
CA GLU A 269 11.33 26.31 16.57
C GLU A 269 10.13 26.62 17.47
N VAL A 270 9.17 25.70 17.46
CA VAL A 270 7.96 25.78 18.27
C VAL A 270 7.92 24.53 19.17
N LYS A 271 7.53 24.73 20.43
CA LYS A 271 7.34 23.67 21.43
C LYS A 271 5.88 23.29 21.53
#